data_6dbce1721cd5708ea4259b63c43038a7
#
_entry.id   6dbce1721cd5708ea4259b63c43038a7
#
_cell.length_a   1.000
_cell.length_b   1.000
_cell.length_c   1.000
_cell.angle_alpha   90.00
_cell.angle_beta   90.00
_cell.angle_gamma   90.00
#
_symmetry.space_group_name_H-M   'P 1'
#
loop_
_entity.id
_entity.type
_entity.pdbx_description
1 polymer ?
#
loop_
_entity_poly.entity_id
_entity_poly.type
_entity_poly.pdbx_seq_one_letter_code
_entity_poly.pdbx_strand_id
1 'polypeptide(L)'
;MRRKTMLRLGGALITLFALFGVWVMLLPYFWMVSSSIKTGIEVFDLPIKWIPDDIQWVNYPNALAKGAFGVYFYNSFVVAFAVMGGNLVFCTLAGYGLAKFRFPHRELCFRLILSTLMLPLEIVLVPTFLVVRDLGLVNTYGGLIAPLAVDAFGVFLMRQSIRDIPDSLIEAARMDGCSEFGIFWRIILPNCKPALGALALLAFRDNWDQFLWPFIVATTDNLKTFPLGLAQMEGIDSAAYHEIMALAVMGMIPAAFIFLFFQRAFVRGITLTGLKE
;
A
#
# COMPACT_ATOMS: atom_id res chain seq x y z
N MET A 1 -47.07 -7.46 -9.35
CA MET A 1 -46.29 -8.56 -8.75
C MET A 1 -45.09 -8.98 -9.58
N ARG A 2 -45.21 -9.28 -10.86
CA ARG A 2 -44.09 -9.74 -11.74
C ARG A 2 -42.82 -8.85 -11.75
N ARG A 3 -42.94 -7.53 -11.77
CA ARG A 3 -41.78 -6.61 -11.84
C ARG A 3 -40.90 -6.65 -10.55
N LYS A 4 -41.55 -6.78 -9.36
CA LYS A 4 -40.80 -6.93 -8.09
C LYS A 4 -40.07 -8.27 -7.99
N THR A 5 -40.66 -9.33 -8.56
CA THR A 5 -40.04 -10.66 -8.58
C THR A 5 -38.88 -10.71 -9.56
N MET A 6 -38.97 -10.08 -10.74
CA MET A 6 -37.86 -9.94 -11.68
C MET A 6 -36.68 -9.14 -11.10
N LEU A 7 -36.97 -8.03 -10.39
CA LEU A 7 -35.92 -7.24 -9.73
C LEU A 7 -35.21 -8.03 -8.61
N ARG A 8 -35.96 -8.87 -7.86
CA ARG A 8 -35.37 -9.76 -6.83
C ARG A 8 -34.54 -10.89 -7.43
N LEU A 9 -35.00 -11.49 -8.53
CA LEU A 9 -34.24 -12.50 -9.25
C LEU A 9 -32.94 -11.91 -9.86
N GLY A 10 -33.03 -10.75 -10.48
CA GLY A 10 -31.84 -10.04 -11.00
C GLY A 10 -30.85 -9.72 -9.89
N GLY A 11 -31.31 -9.22 -8.75
CA GLY A 11 -30.47 -8.98 -7.57
C GLY A 11 -29.80 -10.25 -7.04
N ALA A 12 -30.55 -11.36 -6.96
CA ALA A 12 -29.99 -12.65 -6.51
C ALA A 12 -28.93 -13.18 -7.47
N LEU A 13 -29.14 -13.08 -8.78
CA LEU A 13 -28.15 -13.49 -9.79
C LEU A 13 -26.87 -12.65 -9.70
N ILE A 14 -26.98 -11.35 -9.55
CA ILE A 14 -25.81 -10.44 -9.37
C ILE A 14 -25.06 -10.81 -8.09
N THR A 15 -25.77 -11.08 -6.99
CA THR A 15 -25.15 -11.49 -5.73
C THR A 15 -24.44 -12.84 -5.85
N LEU A 16 -25.04 -13.83 -6.51
CA LEU A 16 -24.41 -15.13 -6.76
C LEU A 16 -23.16 -14.99 -7.62
N PHE A 17 -23.22 -14.17 -8.68
CA PHE A 17 -22.07 -13.91 -9.54
C PHE A 17 -20.94 -13.21 -8.76
N ALA A 18 -21.29 -12.24 -7.92
CA ALA A 18 -20.30 -11.56 -7.06
C ALA A 18 -19.66 -12.53 -6.05
N LEU A 19 -20.47 -13.40 -5.40
CA LEU A 19 -19.96 -14.43 -4.48
C LEU A 19 -19.04 -15.44 -5.18
N PHE A 20 -19.40 -15.85 -6.38
CA PHE A 20 -18.55 -16.72 -7.21
C PHE A 20 -17.22 -16.03 -7.55
N GLY A 21 -17.25 -14.76 -7.95
CA GLY A 21 -16.03 -13.98 -8.19
C GLY A 21 -15.14 -13.88 -6.94
N VAL A 22 -15.72 -13.61 -5.77
CA VAL A 22 -14.99 -13.59 -4.49
C VAL A 22 -14.36 -14.96 -4.21
N TRP A 23 -15.11 -16.05 -4.41
CA TRP A 23 -14.60 -17.39 -4.18
C TRP A 23 -13.40 -17.72 -5.08
N VAL A 24 -13.48 -17.40 -6.37
CA VAL A 24 -12.36 -17.57 -7.32
C VAL A 24 -11.13 -16.76 -6.91
N MET A 25 -11.33 -15.51 -6.47
CA MET A 25 -10.24 -14.65 -6.00
C MET A 25 -9.59 -15.14 -4.71
N LEU A 26 -10.32 -15.87 -3.87
CA LEU A 26 -9.79 -16.43 -2.62
C LEU A 26 -9.05 -17.76 -2.82
N LEU A 27 -9.22 -18.46 -3.94
CA LEU A 27 -8.56 -19.75 -4.22
C LEU A 27 -7.04 -19.72 -4.05
N PRO A 28 -6.27 -18.74 -4.60
CA PRO A 28 -4.83 -18.69 -4.41
C PRO A 28 -4.42 -18.51 -2.95
N TYR A 29 -5.18 -17.74 -2.19
CA TYR A 29 -4.93 -17.56 -0.75
C TYR A 29 -5.24 -18.84 0.05
N PHE A 30 -6.30 -19.55 -0.30
CA PHE A 30 -6.60 -20.87 0.26
C PHE A 30 -5.47 -21.86 -0.03
N TRP A 31 -4.95 -21.88 -1.26
CA TRP A 31 -3.82 -22.70 -1.64
C TRP A 31 -2.57 -22.35 -0.83
N MET A 32 -2.24 -21.08 -0.69
CA MET A 32 -1.12 -20.59 0.09
C MET A 32 -1.21 -21.04 1.56
N VAL A 33 -2.36 -20.82 2.20
CA VAL A 33 -2.59 -21.23 3.59
C VAL A 33 -2.54 -22.75 3.73
N SER A 34 -3.19 -23.50 2.83
CA SER A 34 -3.16 -24.95 2.83
C SER A 34 -1.73 -25.47 2.68
N SER A 35 -0.95 -24.93 1.73
CA SER A 35 0.43 -25.35 1.47
C SER A 35 1.38 -25.01 2.60
N SER A 36 1.13 -23.93 3.36
CA SER A 36 1.96 -23.52 4.49
C SER A 36 1.96 -24.51 5.67
N ILE A 37 0.95 -25.36 5.74
CA ILE A 37 0.77 -26.37 6.82
C ILE A 37 0.93 -27.81 6.34
N LYS A 38 1.44 -28.02 5.12
CA LYS A 38 1.75 -29.32 4.53
C LYS A 38 3.21 -29.70 4.73
N THR A 39 3.52 -30.97 4.48
CA THR A 39 4.91 -31.40 4.26
C THR A 39 5.39 -30.96 2.87
N GLY A 40 6.71 -30.87 2.65
CA GLY A 40 7.27 -30.45 1.36
C GLY A 40 6.83 -31.35 0.18
N ILE A 41 6.65 -32.64 0.42
CA ILE A 41 6.19 -33.60 -0.59
C ILE A 41 4.72 -33.39 -0.90
N GLU A 42 3.87 -33.26 0.13
CA GLU A 42 2.41 -33.13 0.01
C GLU A 42 1.95 -31.87 -0.74
N VAL A 43 2.80 -30.83 -0.80
CA VAL A 43 2.50 -29.63 -1.60
C VAL A 43 2.32 -29.94 -3.08
N PHE A 44 3.09 -30.91 -3.59
CA PHE A 44 3.13 -31.28 -5.01
C PHE A 44 2.38 -32.55 -5.34
N ASP A 45 1.76 -33.21 -4.36
CA ASP A 45 0.98 -34.43 -4.56
C ASP A 45 -0.25 -34.22 -5.43
N LEU A 46 -0.54 -35.21 -6.28
CA LEU A 46 -1.75 -35.27 -7.08
C LEU A 46 -2.57 -36.53 -6.70
N PRO A 47 -3.90 -36.42 -6.54
CA PRO A 47 -4.74 -35.21 -6.67
C PRO A 47 -4.48 -34.19 -5.56
N ILE A 48 -4.72 -32.92 -5.85
CA ILE A 48 -4.53 -31.82 -4.90
C ILE A 48 -5.34 -32.05 -3.62
N LYS A 49 -4.66 -32.16 -2.48
CA LYS A 49 -5.27 -32.17 -1.15
C LYS A 49 -5.39 -30.75 -0.63
N TRP A 50 -6.60 -30.25 -0.41
CA TRP A 50 -6.84 -28.91 0.15
C TRP A 50 -6.61 -28.84 1.66
N ILE A 51 -6.82 -29.96 2.36
CA ILE A 51 -6.58 -30.11 3.81
C ILE A 51 -5.52 -31.18 3.95
N PRO A 52 -4.39 -30.92 4.61
CA PRO A 52 -3.33 -31.90 4.82
C PRO A 52 -3.80 -33.05 5.74
N ASP A 53 -3.21 -34.22 5.60
CA ASP A 53 -3.47 -35.35 6.48
C ASP A 53 -2.95 -35.05 7.90
N ASP A 54 -1.74 -34.44 7.98
CA ASP A 54 -1.11 -34.01 9.22
C ASP A 54 -0.71 -32.53 9.13
N ILE A 55 -1.22 -31.71 10.06
CA ILE A 55 -0.99 -30.26 10.07
C ILE A 55 0.42 -29.97 10.60
N GLN A 56 1.27 -29.38 9.76
CA GLN A 56 2.67 -29.04 10.05
C GLN A 56 2.86 -27.60 10.52
N TRP A 57 2.45 -27.28 11.73
CA TRP A 57 2.68 -25.93 12.31
C TRP A 57 4.16 -25.59 12.45
N VAL A 58 5.04 -26.59 12.49
CA VAL A 58 6.50 -26.46 12.59
C VAL A 58 7.09 -25.70 11.40
N ASN A 59 6.41 -25.64 10.25
CA ASN A 59 6.84 -24.89 9.08
C ASN A 59 7.07 -23.40 9.36
N TYR A 60 6.24 -22.80 10.24
CA TYR A 60 6.36 -21.40 10.59
C TYR A 60 7.65 -21.05 11.36
N PRO A 61 7.97 -21.69 12.51
CA PRO A 61 9.23 -21.44 13.18
C PRO A 61 10.44 -21.86 12.35
N ASN A 62 10.35 -22.97 11.58
CA ASN A 62 11.44 -23.39 10.71
C ASN A 62 11.74 -22.34 9.63
N ALA A 63 10.70 -21.83 8.98
CA ALA A 63 10.83 -20.77 7.96
C ALA A 63 11.49 -19.51 8.53
N LEU A 64 11.08 -19.09 9.73
CA LEU A 64 11.69 -17.94 10.43
C LEU A 64 13.16 -18.17 10.79
N ALA A 65 13.56 -19.41 11.07
CA ALA A 65 14.93 -19.78 11.43
C ALA A 65 15.88 -19.83 10.22
N LYS A 66 15.36 -19.96 8.99
CA LYS A 66 16.19 -20.02 7.77
C LYS A 66 16.82 -18.68 7.35
N GLY A 67 16.42 -17.57 8.01
CA GLY A 67 16.97 -16.26 7.74
C GLY A 67 16.65 -15.26 8.84
N ALA A 68 17.11 -14.03 8.68
CA ALA A 68 16.83 -12.95 9.65
C ALA A 68 15.40 -12.35 9.47
N PHE A 69 14.38 -13.21 9.29
CA PHE A 69 13.02 -12.75 8.95
C PHE A 69 12.41 -11.82 9.99
N GLY A 70 12.75 -11.96 11.28
CA GLY A 70 12.35 -11.00 12.30
C GLY A 70 12.87 -9.58 12.02
N VAL A 71 14.12 -9.47 11.56
CA VAL A 71 14.74 -8.19 11.14
C VAL A 71 14.06 -7.69 9.85
N TYR A 72 13.80 -8.57 8.88
CA TYR A 72 13.17 -8.19 7.62
C TYR A 72 11.75 -7.67 7.82
N PHE A 73 10.95 -8.29 8.70
CA PHE A 73 9.65 -7.77 9.11
C PHE A 73 9.76 -6.39 9.75
N TYR A 74 10.67 -6.24 10.72
CA TYR A 74 10.90 -4.95 11.37
C TYR A 74 11.27 -3.86 10.35
N ASN A 75 12.20 -4.14 9.44
CA ASN A 75 12.59 -3.21 8.39
C ASN A 75 11.42 -2.83 7.48
N SER A 76 10.61 -3.81 7.05
CA SER A 76 9.41 -3.55 6.25
C SER A 76 8.42 -2.65 6.98
N PHE A 77 8.18 -2.87 8.28
CA PHE A 77 7.33 -1.99 9.07
C PHE A 77 7.91 -0.57 9.16
N VAL A 78 9.19 -0.42 9.49
CA VAL A 78 9.86 0.88 9.59
C VAL A 78 9.76 1.64 8.26
N VAL A 79 10.10 1.00 7.14
CA VAL A 79 10.06 1.62 5.83
C VAL A 79 8.63 1.97 5.43
N ALA A 80 7.69 1.02 5.50
CA ALA A 80 6.31 1.25 5.08
C ALA A 80 5.62 2.34 5.91
N PHE A 81 5.79 2.35 7.23
CA PHE A 81 5.21 3.40 8.08
C PHE A 81 5.90 4.75 7.90
N ALA A 82 7.21 4.79 7.72
CA ALA A 82 7.93 6.04 7.49
C ALA A 82 7.56 6.67 6.14
N VAL A 83 7.49 5.86 5.07
CA VAL A 83 7.04 6.33 3.76
C VAL A 83 5.58 6.76 3.80
N MET A 84 4.69 5.98 4.43
CA MET A 84 3.30 6.37 4.65
C MET A 84 3.20 7.71 5.38
N GLY A 85 3.95 7.88 6.47
CA GLY A 85 4.00 9.14 7.22
C GLY A 85 4.49 10.31 6.38
N GLY A 86 5.57 10.10 5.60
CA GLY A 86 6.08 11.07 4.64
C GLY A 86 5.03 11.48 3.62
N ASN A 87 4.35 10.53 3.00
CA ASN A 87 3.27 10.78 2.04
C ASN A 87 2.12 11.57 2.69
N LEU A 88 1.67 11.19 3.89
CA LEU A 88 0.61 11.91 4.58
C LEU A 88 0.98 13.37 4.85
N VAL A 89 2.22 13.65 5.23
CA VAL A 89 2.69 15.00 5.53
C VAL A 89 2.94 15.78 4.24
N PHE A 90 3.84 15.30 3.40
CA PHE A 90 4.35 16.08 2.25
C PHE A 90 3.31 16.18 1.13
N CYS A 91 2.60 15.10 0.81
CA CYS A 91 1.56 15.16 -0.23
C CYS A 91 0.38 16.04 0.21
N THR A 92 0.04 16.04 1.51
CA THR A 92 -1.03 16.90 2.02
C THR A 92 -0.63 18.37 2.02
N LEU A 93 0.59 18.70 2.43
CA LEU A 93 1.13 20.06 2.38
C LEU A 93 1.23 20.58 0.95
N ALA A 94 1.76 19.75 0.03
CA ALA A 94 1.83 20.09 -1.40
C ALA A 94 0.42 20.26 -1.99
N GLY A 95 -0.49 19.33 -1.67
CA GLY A 95 -1.90 19.42 -2.08
C GLY A 95 -2.59 20.67 -1.57
N TYR A 96 -2.35 21.08 -0.32
CA TYR A 96 -2.87 22.32 0.25
C TYR A 96 -2.32 23.53 -0.45
N GLY A 97 -1.01 23.61 -0.66
CA GLY A 97 -0.37 24.70 -1.39
C GLY A 97 -0.94 24.85 -2.82
N LEU A 98 -1.07 23.71 -3.53
CA LEU A 98 -1.58 23.70 -4.90
C LEU A 98 -3.11 23.89 -5.01
N ALA A 99 -3.88 23.67 -3.94
CA ALA A 99 -5.33 23.84 -3.96
C ALA A 99 -5.77 25.26 -3.57
N LYS A 100 -5.18 25.82 -2.50
CA LYS A 100 -5.71 27.01 -1.82
C LYS A 100 -4.84 28.26 -1.96
N PHE A 101 -3.55 28.13 -2.28
CA PHE A 101 -2.69 29.28 -2.48
C PHE A 101 -2.69 29.71 -3.94
N ARG A 102 -2.61 31.03 -4.18
CA ARG A 102 -2.49 31.63 -5.50
C ARG A 102 -1.05 32.07 -5.72
N PHE A 103 -0.35 31.43 -6.64
CA PHE A 103 0.99 31.79 -7.05
C PHE A 103 1.20 31.61 -8.56
N PRO A 104 2.17 32.31 -9.18
CA PRO A 104 2.47 32.16 -10.60
C PRO A 104 2.79 30.70 -10.94
N HIS A 105 2.33 30.26 -12.11
CA HIS A 105 2.61 28.92 -12.65
C HIS A 105 2.10 27.73 -11.80
N ARG A 106 1.20 27.94 -10.84
CA ARG A 106 0.61 26.86 -10.00
C ARG A 106 0.11 25.66 -10.81
N GLU A 107 -0.64 25.91 -11.89
CA GLU A 107 -1.16 24.83 -12.73
C GLU A 107 -0.07 24.14 -13.56
N LEU A 108 1.00 24.88 -13.92
CA LEU A 108 2.17 24.27 -14.57
C LEU A 108 2.90 23.33 -13.60
N CYS A 109 3.18 23.77 -12.37
CA CYS A 109 3.78 22.93 -11.34
C CYS A 109 2.95 21.67 -11.11
N PHE A 110 1.64 21.80 -11.00
CA PHE A 110 0.76 20.64 -10.82
C PHE A 110 0.80 19.68 -12.02
N ARG A 111 0.78 20.20 -13.25
CA ARG A 111 0.89 19.38 -14.46
C ARG A 111 2.24 18.66 -14.55
N LEU A 112 3.32 19.30 -14.14
CA LEU A 112 4.65 18.68 -14.08
C LEU A 112 4.68 17.54 -13.06
N ILE A 113 4.08 17.71 -11.88
CA ILE A 113 3.93 16.63 -10.90
C ILE A 113 3.12 15.48 -11.50
N LEU A 114 1.99 15.76 -12.14
CA LEU A 114 1.17 14.71 -12.77
C LEU A 114 1.90 13.99 -13.90
N SER A 115 2.76 14.68 -14.64
CA SER A 115 3.52 14.05 -15.74
C SER A 115 4.48 12.96 -15.23
N THR A 116 4.91 13.03 -13.97
CA THR A 116 5.75 11.98 -13.38
C THR A 116 5.01 10.67 -13.19
N LEU A 117 3.66 10.66 -13.08
CA LEU A 117 2.85 9.44 -13.04
C LEU A 117 2.91 8.62 -14.34
N MET A 118 3.29 9.26 -15.45
CA MET A 118 3.43 8.57 -16.74
C MET A 118 4.76 7.82 -16.86
N LEU A 119 5.70 8.06 -15.95
CA LEU A 119 7.00 7.41 -15.96
C LEU A 119 6.94 6.15 -15.08
N PRO A 120 7.09 4.94 -15.64
CA PRO A 120 7.19 3.75 -14.83
C PRO A 120 8.46 3.78 -13.96
N LEU A 121 8.36 3.18 -12.77
CA LEU A 121 9.45 3.16 -11.77
C LEU A 121 10.76 2.62 -12.37
N GLU A 122 10.66 1.64 -13.24
CA GLU A 122 11.81 0.96 -13.86
C GLU A 122 12.69 1.93 -14.68
N ILE A 123 12.08 2.94 -15.30
CA ILE A 123 12.83 3.95 -16.09
C ILE A 123 13.59 4.90 -15.18
N VAL A 124 12.99 5.31 -14.06
CA VAL A 124 13.60 6.28 -13.13
C VAL A 124 14.47 5.61 -12.06
N LEU A 125 14.48 4.28 -12.02
CA LEU A 125 15.16 3.49 -11.00
C LEU A 125 16.66 3.77 -10.93
N VAL A 126 17.36 3.69 -12.09
CA VAL A 126 18.80 3.91 -12.16
C VAL A 126 19.16 5.36 -11.84
N PRO A 127 18.53 6.40 -12.42
CA PRO A 127 18.77 7.78 -12.03
C PRO A 127 18.54 8.03 -10.53
N THR A 128 17.47 7.50 -9.96
CA THR A 128 17.18 7.64 -8.51
C THR A 128 18.25 6.98 -7.66
N PHE A 129 18.69 5.78 -8.05
CA PHE A 129 19.79 5.10 -7.33
C PHE A 129 21.09 5.90 -7.37
N LEU A 130 21.44 6.50 -8.54
CA LEU A 130 22.63 7.34 -8.63
C LEU A 130 22.57 8.52 -7.68
N VAL A 131 21.43 9.19 -7.57
CA VAL A 131 21.24 10.29 -6.61
C VAL A 131 21.40 9.79 -5.16
N VAL A 132 20.76 8.67 -4.81
CA VAL A 132 20.86 8.08 -3.47
C VAL A 132 22.31 7.68 -3.14
N ARG A 133 23.03 7.12 -4.13
CA ARG A 133 24.45 6.79 -4.00
C ARG A 133 25.31 8.02 -3.75
N ASP A 134 25.11 9.06 -4.55
CA ASP A 134 25.92 10.30 -4.47
C ASP A 134 25.65 11.06 -3.16
N LEU A 135 24.47 10.88 -2.57
CA LEU A 135 24.13 11.37 -1.23
C LEU A 135 24.67 10.47 -0.10
N GLY A 136 25.34 9.35 -0.41
CA GLY A 136 25.85 8.40 0.60
C GLY A 136 24.78 7.63 1.36
N LEU A 137 23.56 7.50 0.80
CA LEU A 137 22.41 6.88 1.45
C LEU A 137 22.21 5.42 1.08
N VAL A 138 23.06 4.82 0.23
CA VAL A 138 23.00 3.38 -0.08
C VAL A 138 23.16 2.56 1.20
N ASN A 139 22.39 1.50 1.32
CA ASN A 139 22.35 0.64 2.49
C ASN A 139 21.98 1.36 3.80
N THR A 140 21.06 2.32 3.74
CA THR A 140 20.50 3.03 4.90
C THR A 140 18.96 3.10 4.81
N TYR A 141 18.30 3.28 5.95
CA TYR A 141 16.85 3.59 5.96
C TYR A 141 16.54 4.89 5.20
N GLY A 142 17.44 5.90 5.23
CA GLY A 142 17.29 7.13 4.46
C GLY A 142 17.18 6.86 2.96
N GLY A 143 18.03 5.98 2.44
CA GLY A 143 17.99 5.57 1.04
C GLY A 143 16.73 4.79 0.65
N LEU A 144 16.19 3.98 1.57
CA LEU A 144 14.93 3.24 1.35
C LEU A 144 13.70 4.15 1.40
N ILE A 145 13.70 5.17 2.25
CA ILE A 145 12.52 5.98 2.58
C ILE A 145 12.44 7.27 1.75
N ALA A 146 13.55 8.03 1.64
CA ALA A 146 13.52 9.39 1.12
C ALA A 146 12.96 9.52 -0.31
N PRO A 147 13.33 8.67 -1.28
CA PRO A 147 12.79 8.77 -2.65
C PRO A 147 11.28 8.46 -2.75
N LEU A 148 10.75 7.71 -1.78
CA LEU A 148 9.36 7.24 -1.76
C LEU A 148 8.46 8.06 -0.82
N ALA A 149 9.05 9.00 -0.04
CA ALA A 149 8.33 9.79 0.97
C ALA A 149 7.32 10.78 0.38
N VAL A 150 7.39 11.05 -0.92
CA VAL A 150 6.43 11.89 -1.66
C VAL A 150 6.04 11.17 -2.94
N ASP A 151 4.74 11.04 -3.16
CA ASP A 151 4.19 10.43 -4.37
C ASP A 151 3.29 11.42 -5.13
N ALA A 152 3.40 11.43 -6.46
CA ALA A 152 2.64 12.33 -7.32
C ALA A 152 1.13 12.05 -7.27
N PHE A 153 0.74 10.76 -7.15
CA PHE A 153 -0.66 10.39 -6.96
C PHE A 153 -1.21 10.89 -5.62
N GLY A 154 -0.40 10.81 -4.56
CA GLY A 154 -0.73 11.35 -3.24
C GLY A 154 -0.97 12.86 -3.28
N VAL A 155 -0.11 13.61 -3.97
CA VAL A 155 -0.29 15.07 -4.18
C VAL A 155 -1.57 15.36 -4.96
N PHE A 156 -1.84 14.59 -6.02
CA PHE A 156 -3.08 14.71 -6.80
C PHE A 156 -4.33 14.46 -5.93
N LEU A 157 -4.37 13.36 -5.22
CA LEU A 157 -5.48 12.95 -4.36
C LEU A 157 -5.77 14.02 -3.29
N MET A 158 -4.74 14.50 -2.61
CA MET A 158 -4.88 15.51 -1.57
C MET A 158 -5.30 16.86 -2.15
N ARG A 159 -4.69 17.30 -3.26
CA ARG A 159 -5.13 18.53 -3.94
C ARG A 159 -6.60 18.47 -4.32
N GLN A 160 -7.06 17.36 -4.90
CA GLN A 160 -8.44 17.19 -5.31
C GLN A 160 -9.41 17.26 -4.11
N SER A 161 -9.10 16.55 -3.03
CA SER A 161 -9.91 16.56 -1.82
C SER A 161 -9.94 17.94 -1.14
N ILE A 162 -8.79 18.62 -1.07
CA ILE A 162 -8.69 19.95 -0.43
C ILE A 162 -9.37 21.00 -1.28
N ARG A 163 -9.38 20.88 -2.59
CA ARG A 163 -10.05 21.82 -3.50
C ARG A 163 -11.56 21.87 -3.28
N ASP A 164 -12.16 20.74 -2.89
CA ASP A 164 -13.60 20.64 -2.64
C ASP A 164 -14.04 21.31 -1.31
N ILE A 165 -13.10 21.68 -0.43
CA ILE A 165 -13.41 22.46 0.79
C ILE A 165 -13.74 23.90 0.39
N PRO A 166 -14.90 24.46 0.82
CA PRO A 166 -15.28 25.83 0.50
C PRO A 166 -14.24 26.86 0.97
N ASP A 167 -13.88 27.80 0.08
CA ASP A 167 -12.92 28.87 0.42
C ASP A 167 -13.45 29.80 1.52
N SER A 168 -14.79 29.95 1.63
CA SER A 168 -15.42 30.71 2.71
C SER A 168 -15.06 30.23 4.12
N LEU A 169 -14.85 28.93 4.32
CA LEU A 169 -14.40 28.40 5.61
C LEU A 169 -12.97 28.85 5.96
N ILE A 170 -12.12 28.93 4.95
CA ILE A 170 -10.72 29.35 5.11
C ILE A 170 -10.65 30.85 5.34
N GLU A 171 -11.45 31.62 4.60
CA GLU A 171 -11.54 33.09 4.74
C GLU A 171 -12.08 33.47 6.11
N ALA A 172 -13.15 32.81 6.59
CA ALA A 172 -13.67 33.03 7.94
C ALA A 172 -12.60 32.78 9.01
N ALA A 173 -11.86 31.67 8.91
CA ALA A 173 -10.80 31.37 9.85
C ALA A 173 -9.64 32.40 9.82
N ARG A 174 -9.33 32.97 8.64
CA ARG A 174 -8.36 34.07 8.54
C ARG A 174 -8.87 35.35 9.21
N MET A 175 -10.16 35.65 9.05
CA MET A 175 -10.80 36.80 9.74
C MET A 175 -10.82 36.62 11.26
N ASP A 176 -10.93 35.36 11.74
CA ASP A 176 -10.82 35.00 13.17
C ASP A 176 -9.36 35.01 13.67
N GLY A 177 -8.39 35.38 12.85
CA GLY A 177 -6.98 35.49 13.24
C GLY A 177 -6.22 34.14 13.24
N CYS A 178 -6.75 33.08 12.65
CA CYS A 178 -6.04 31.81 12.52
C CYS A 178 -4.86 31.94 11.58
N SER A 179 -3.68 31.42 12.00
CA SER A 179 -2.53 31.28 11.11
C SER A 179 -2.79 30.20 10.04
N GLU A 180 -2.07 30.25 8.90
CA GLU A 180 -2.18 29.24 7.83
C GLU A 180 -1.92 27.83 8.35
N PHE A 181 -0.97 27.65 9.30
CA PHE A 181 -0.72 26.39 9.95
C PHE A 181 -1.89 25.95 10.84
N GLY A 182 -2.53 26.90 11.53
CA GLY A 182 -3.76 26.63 12.31
C GLY A 182 -4.91 26.18 11.41
N ILE A 183 -5.10 26.84 10.26
CA ILE A 183 -6.09 26.45 9.24
C ILE A 183 -5.81 25.04 8.72
N PHE A 184 -4.56 24.73 8.40
CA PHE A 184 -4.16 23.40 7.94
C PHE A 184 -4.57 22.30 8.95
N TRP A 185 -4.22 22.46 10.22
CA TRP A 185 -4.47 21.45 11.24
C TRP A 185 -5.93 21.35 11.68
N ARG A 186 -6.63 22.50 11.81
CA ARG A 186 -7.98 22.57 12.40
C ARG A 186 -9.09 22.47 11.36
N ILE A 187 -8.81 22.82 10.12
CA ILE A 187 -9.83 22.86 9.06
C ILE A 187 -9.49 21.86 7.95
N ILE A 188 -8.32 21.94 7.36
CA ILE A 188 -7.97 21.12 6.18
C ILE A 188 -7.90 19.64 6.53
N LEU A 189 -7.04 19.26 7.47
CA LEU A 189 -6.85 17.85 7.82
C LEU A 189 -8.15 17.15 8.29
N PRO A 190 -8.97 17.73 9.17
CA PRO A 190 -10.20 17.07 9.59
C PRO A 190 -11.22 16.87 8.46
N ASN A 191 -11.28 17.78 7.48
CA ASN A 191 -12.18 17.68 6.34
C ASN A 191 -11.67 16.68 5.28
N CYS A 192 -10.37 16.37 5.26
CA CYS A 192 -9.75 15.42 4.33
C CYS A 192 -9.57 14.01 4.89
N LYS A 193 -10.13 13.67 6.07
CA LYS A 193 -9.97 12.36 6.70
C LYS A 193 -10.20 11.16 5.77
N PRO A 194 -11.23 11.14 4.89
CA PRO A 194 -11.40 10.03 3.96
C PRO A 194 -10.25 9.91 2.95
N ALA A 195 -9.79 11.04 2.39
CA ALA A 195 -8.68 11.05 1.44
C ALA A 195 -7.35 10.68 2.12
N LEU A 196 -7.11 11.18 3.35
CA LEU A 196 -5.95 10.79 4.16
C LEU A 196 -5.94 9.29 4.46
N GLY A 197 -7.09 8.70 4.78
CA GLY A 197 -7.19 7.27 5.01
C GLY A 197 -6.95 6.45 3.74
N ALA A 198 -7.41 6.93 2.58
CA ALA A 198 -7.12 6.31 1.29
C ALA A 198 -5.63 6.41 0.94
N LEU A 199 -5.01 7.59 1.12
CA LEU A 199 -3.59 7.80 0.91
C LEU A 199 -2.74 6.92 1.83
N ALA A 200 -3.09 6.84 3.12
CA ALA A 200 -2.39 6.00 4.09
C ALA A 200 -2.40 4.52 3.68
N LEU A 201 -3.57 4.02 3.27
CA LEU A 201 -3.70 2.63 2.83
C LEU A 201 -2.85 2.33 1.61
N LEU A 202 -2.92 3.19 0.58
CA LEU A 202 -2.17 3.00 -0.66
C LEU A 202 -0.67 3.11 -0.41
N ALA A 203 -0.21 4.16 0.28
CA ALA A 203 1.19 4.36 0.58
C ALA A 203 1.78 3.21 1.43
N PHE A 204 1.02 2.71 2.42
CA PHE A 204 1.48 1.55 3.19
C PHE A 204 1.58 0.31 2.32
N ARG A 205 0.51 -0.06 1.60
CA ARG A 205 0.46 -1.26 0.76
C ARG A 205 1.58 -1.28 -0.26
N ASP A 206 1.73 -0.19 -1.03
CA ASP A 206 2.70 -0.12 -2.13
C ASP A 206 4.15 -0.24 -1.62
N ASN A 207 4.42 0.23 -0.39
CA ASN A 207 5.73 0.11 0.23
C ASN A 207 5.92 -1.19 1.04
N TRP A 208 4.84 -1.79 1.55
CA TRP A 208 4.89 -3.11 2.17
C TRP A 208 5.27 -4.19 1.16
N ASP A 209 4.68 -4.16 -0.03
CA ASP A 209 4.92 -5.12 -1.11
C ASP A 209 6.15 -4.78 -1.98
N GLN A 210 6.84 -3.65 -1.69
CA GLN A 210 7.94 -3.15 -2.52
C GLN A 210 9.16 -4.08 -2.45
N PHE A 211 9.52 -4.64 -3.61
CA PHE A 211 10.68 -5.51 -3.78
C PHE A 211 11.85 -4.81 -4.50
N LEU A 212 11.55 -4.16 -5.64
CA LEU A 212 12.59 -3.73 -6.59
C LEU A 212 13.51 -2.66 -6.01
N TRP A 213 12.97 -1.66 -5.31
CA TRP A 213 13.76 -0.60 -4.70
C TRP A 213 14.65 -1.10 -3.54
N PRO A 214 14.14 -1.84 -2.55
CA PRO A 214 14.98 -2.50 -1.55
C PRO A 214 16.03 -3.45 -2.12
N PHE A 215 15.74 -4.15 -3.20
CA PHE A 215 16.69 -5.07 -3.87
C PHE A 215 17.97 -4.34 -4.32
N ILE A 216 17.84 -3.08 -4.77
CA ILE A 216 18.98 -2.28 -5.27
C ILE A 216 19.69 -1.55 -4.13
N VAL A 217 18.94 -1.06 -3.12
CA VAL A 217 19.48 -0.18 -2.08
C VAL A 217 19.98 -0.95 -0.87
N ALA A 218 19.32 -2.04 -0.46
CA ALA A 218 19.68 -2.82 0.73
C ALA A 218 20.70 -3.90 0.37
N THR A 219 21.98 -3.62 0.59
CA THR A 219 23.08 -4.51 0.22
C THR A 219 23.48 -5.51 1.34
N THR A 220 23.02 -5.29 2.56
CA THR A 220 23.30 -6.14 3.73
C THR A 220 22.03 -6.78 4.29
N ASP A 221 22.16 -7.96 4.91
CA ASP A 221 21.02 -8.67 5.50
C ASP A 221 20.28 -7.86 6.56
N ASN A 222 20.99 -7.03 7.31
CA ASN A 222 20.41 -6.21 8.37
C ASN A 222 19.42 -5.14 7.86
N LEU A 223 19.44 -4.82 6.56
CA LEU A 223 18.57 -3.79 5.98
C LEU A 223 17.53 -4.35 5.00
N LYS A 224 17.59 -5.63 4.69
CA LYS A 224 16.61 -6.27 3.80
C LYS A 224 15.19 -6.13 4.35
N THR A 225 14.25 -5.90 3.43
CA THR A 225 12.81 -5.93 3.71
C THR A 225 12.26 -7.34 3.58
N PHE A 226 11.08 -7.58 4.11
CA PHE A 226 10.46 -8.90 4.10
C PHE A 226 10.23 -9.46 2.67
N PRO A 227 9.69 -8.71 1.69
CA PRO A 227 9.56 -9.21 0.31
C PRO A 227 10.91 -9.58 -0.32
N LEU A 228 11.96 -8.80 -0.01
CA LEU A 228 13.30 -9.10 -0.50
C LEU A 228 13.86 -10.39 0.11
N GLY A 229 13.70 -10.59 1.42
CA GLY A 229 14.12 -11.81 2.11
C GLY A 229 13.36 -13.04 1.61
N LEU A 230 12.05 -12.90 1.38
CA LEU A 230 11.21 -13.99 0.86
C LEU A 230 11.63 -14.41 -0.55
N ALA A 231 11.88 -13.48 -1.46
CA ALA A 231 12.33 -13.77 -2.81
C ALA A 231 13.72 -14.44 -2.85
N GLN A 232 14.61 -14.10 -1.92
CA GLN A 232 15.91 -14.75 -1.82
C GLN A 232 15.80 -16.19 -1.31
N MET A 233 14.88 -16.46 -0.39
CA MET A 233 14.63 -17.83 0.08
C MET A 233 14.15 -18.73 -1.06
N GLU A 234 13.28 -18.26 -1.93
CA GLU A 234 12.83 -18.98 -3.12
C GLU A 234 13.99 -19.35 -4.05
N GLY A 235 14.96 -18.45 -4.21
CA GLY A 235 16.17 -18.69 -5.01
C GLY A 235 17.17 -19.69 -4.41
N ILE A 236 17.18 -19.87 -3.09
CA ILE A 236 18.15 -20.72 -2.40
C ILE A 236 17.59 -22.13 -2.17
N ASP A 237 16.34 -22.26 -1.78
CA ASP A 237 15.73 -23.53 -1.36
C ASP A 237 14.33 -23.71 -1.98
N SER A 238 14.30 -23.91 -3.29
CA SER A 238 13.05 -24.17 -4.02
C SER A 238 12.33 -25.46 -3.57
N ALA A 239 13.00 -26.35 -2.84
CA ALA A 239 12.39 -27.56 -2.28
C ALA A 239 11.56 -27.27 -1.00
N ALA A 240 11.80 -26.16 -0.32
CA ALA A 240 11.10 -25.78 0.91
C ALA A 240 9.83 -24.94 0.63
N TYR A 241 9.06 -25.28 -0.39
CA TYR A 241 7.89 -24.52 -0.82
C TYR A 241 6.84 -24.32 0.30
N HIS A 242 6.66 -25.31 1.17
CA HIS A 242 5.78 -25.23 2.34
C HIS A 242 6.19 -24.14 3.33
N GLU A 243 7.51 -23.95 3.55
CA GLU A 243 8.03 -22.89 4.42
C GLU A 243 7.97 -21.50 3.76
N ILE A 244 8.21 -21.43 2.44
CA ILE A 244 8.01 -20.21 1.65
C ILE A 244 6.53 -19.77 1.74
N MET A 245 5.58 -20.70 1.62
CA MET A 245 4.16 -20.44 1.80
C MET A 245 3.83 -19.98 3.23
N ALA A 246 4.49 -20.55 4.25
CA ALA A 246 4.33 -20.11 5.63
C ALA A 246 4.78 -18.65 5.83
N LEU A 247 5.93 -18.26 5.25
CA LEU A 247 6.37 -16.85 5.24
C LEU A 247 5.38 -15.96 4.47
N ALA A 248 4.93 -16.39 3.30
CA ALA A 248 3.96 -15.62 2.51
C ALA A 248 2.65 -15.37 3.29
N VAL A 249 2.14 -16.38 4.01
CA VAL A 249 0.98 -16.23 4.92
C VAL A 249 1.26 -15.19 6.00
N MET A 250 2.44 -15.25 6.65
CA MET A 250 2.82 -14.26 7.66
C MET A 250 2.91 -12.85 7.06
N GLY A 251 3.49 -12.71 5.86
CA GLY A 251 3.61 -11.42 5.15
C GLY A 251 2.28 -10.81 4.75
N MET A 252 1.26 -11.64 4.50
CA MET A 252 -0.10 -11.17 4.18
C MET A 252 -0.81 -10.53 5.39
N ILE A 253 -0.52 -10.97 6.61
CA ILE A 253 -1.24 -10.53 7.83
C ILE A 253 -1.19 -9.01 8.03
N PRO A 254 -0.02 -8.33 8.00
CA PRO A 254 0.05 -6.88 8.18
C PRO A 254 -0.72 -6.11 7.11
N ALA A 255 -0.61 -6.53 5.84
CA ALA A 255 -1.34 -5.90 4.74
C ALA A 255 -2.86 -6.03 4.92
N ALA A 256 -3.34 -7.23 5.28
CA ALA A 256 -4.75 -7.47 5.57
C ALA A 256 -5.25 -6.65 6.77
N PHE A 257 -4.44 -6.54 7.83
CA PHE A 257 -4.79 -5.75 9.02
C PHE A 257 -4.94 -4.26 8.68
N ILE A 258 -3.99 -3.68 7.97
CA ILE A 258 -4.03 -2.27 7.54
C ILE A 258 -5.22 -2.04 6.61
N PHE A 259 -5.49 -2.97 5.67
CA PHE A 259 -6.67 -2.88 4.81
C PHE A 259 -7.97 -2.86 5.62
N LEU A 260 -8.15 -3.79 6.56
CA LEU A 260 -9.33 -3.86 7.40
C LEU A 260 -9.53 -2.59 8.24
N PHE A 261 -8.44 -1.97 8.68
CA PHE A 261 -8.49 -0.73 9.45
C PHE A 261 -8.92 0.47 8.58
N PHE A 262 -8.37 0.61 7.39
CA PHE A 262 -8.61 1.77 6.52
C PHE A 262 -9.71 1.59 5.47
N GLN A 263 -10.28 0.37 5.27
CA GLN A 263 -11.25 0.07 4.22
C GLN A 263 -12.42 1.04 4.15
N ARG A 264 -12.96 1.49 5.30
CA ARG A 264 -14.08 2.44 5.34
C ARG A 264 -13.70 3.82 4.82
N ALA A 265 -12.50 4.29 5.12
CA ALA A 265 -11.97 5.56 4.62
C ALA A 265 -11.69 5.47 3.12
N PHE A 266 -11.12 4.34 2.67
CA PHE A 266 -10.83 4.06 1.27
C PHE A 266 -12.10 4.09 0.39
N VAL A 267 -13.13 3.35 0.77
CA VAL A 267 -14.40 3.31 0.02
C VAL A 267 -15.05 4.70 -0.07
N ARG A 268 -15.06 5.47 1.04
CA ARG A 268 -15.60 6.83 1.04
C ARG A 268 -14.74 7.82 0.23
N GLY A 269 -13.42 7.67 0.26
CA GLY A 269 -12.50 8.53 -0.48
C GLY A 269 -12.67 8.41 -1.99
N ILE A 270 -12.84 7.19 -2.51
CA ILE A 270 -13.01 6.94 -3.95
C ILE A 270 -14.41 7.35 -4.43
N THR A 271 -15.45 7.10 -3.64
CA THR A 271 -16.83 7.45 -4.06
C THR A 271 -17.06 8.95 -4.16
N LEU A 272 -16.36 9.78 -3.37
CA LEU A 272 -16.44 11.25 -3.48
C LEU A 272 -15.83 11.78 -4.77
N THR A 273 -14.89 11.06 -5.40
CA THR A 273 -14.29 11.44 -6.69
C THR A 273 -15.09 10.96 -7.90
N GLY A 274 -15.96 9.95 -7.73
CA GLY A 274 -16.71 9.30 -8.82
C GLY A 274 -18.15 9.75 -9.01
N LEU A 275 -18.73 10.53 -8.11
CA LEU A 275 -20.13 10.97 -8.16
C LEU A 275 -20.20 12.51 -8.24
N LYS A 276 -19.76 13.06 -9.38
CA LYS A 276 -20.17 14.39 -9.85
C LYS A 276 -20.87 14.20 -11.20
N GLU A 277 -22.12 13.77 -11.15
CA GLU A 277 -23.13 14.08 -12.14
C GLU A 277 -24.27 14.81 -11.45
#